data_661d5e05754bd4b703910848f2a3ce63
#
_entry.id   661d5e05754bd4b703910848f2a3ce63
#
_cell.length_a   1.000
_cell.length_b   1.000
_cell.length_c   1.000
_cell.angle_alpha   90.00
_cell.angle_beta   90.00
_cell.angle_gamma   90.00
#
_symmetry.space_group_name_H-M   'P 1'
#
loop_
_entity.id
_entity.type
_entity.pdbx_description
1 polymer ?
#
loop_
_entity_poly.entity_id
_entity_poly.type
_entity_poly.pdbx_seq_one_letter_code
_entity_poly.pdbx_strand_id
1 'polypeptide(L)'
;CEELLKTYKKKIDDEEWLIKESEKWAKDQAVYNGIVSSISILEGKEKNISKDAIPEILTEALAISLDQSVGHNYIENGDDRWDFYHKKEYKIPFDMVMLDKITNGGISPKTLTVLLGGTGVGKTLVKTHFACQYMKQGLDVLYITMEMAEERIAERIDANLMDIDIDQLHIIPKDSFQKKLNKLNVGKLIIKEYPTAGAHVGNFRALIRELKIKKDFTPQIIILDYLNICSSSRVKWAANMNTYIYIKSIAEEVRGLAVECNVPIITSSQLNREGYSSSDPDLTNTSESFGLPATADLMLVILAKDGDSGSKNQILFKQLKNRYADLSVTSKFLVNVNKKRMKLEDIEEDDQPALANDGSNKFYKKKTEANTNSNPFTFKIKPEKRKVEDWKI
;
A
#
# COMPACT_ATOMS: atom_id res chain seq x y z
N CYS A 1 13.21 26.57 -37.77
CA CYS A 1 12.03 26.00 -37.07
C CYS A 1 11.36 24.87 -37.87
N GLU A 2 11.11 25.02 -39.17
CA GLU A 2 10.46 23.95 -39.98
C GLU A 2 11.30 22.69 -40.18
N GLU A 3 12.64 22.80 -40.24
CA GLU A 3 13.52 21.63 -40.31
C GLU A 3 13.58 20.87 -38.98
N LEU A 4 13.54 21.53 -37.82
CA LEU A 4 13.44 20.93 -36.52
C LEU A 4 12.10 20.20 -36.35
N LEU A 5 11.00 20.77 -36.83
CA LEU A 5 9.69 20.11 -36.79
C LEU A 5 9.58 18.87 -37.68
N LYS A 6 10.34 18.79 -38.77
CA LYS A 6 10.44 17.62 -39.66
C LYS A 6 11.20 16.44 -39.00
N THR A 7 12.15 16.73 -38.11
CA THR A 7 12.95 15.73 -37.40
C THR A 7 12.16 15.11 -36.23
N TYR A 8 11.13 15.78 -35.73
CA TYR A 8 10.26 15.33 -34.59
C TYR A 8 9.01 14.55 -35.01
N LYS A 9 8.96 14.00 -36.25
CA LYS A 9 7.92 13.04 -36.62
C LYS A 9 8.12 11.62 -36.05
N LYS A 10 8.96 11.44 -35.04
CA LYS A 10 8.95 10.25 -34.21
C LYS A 10 7.73 10.32 -33.28
N LYS A 11 6.87 9.30 -33.32
CA LYS A 11 5.78 9.08 -32.38
C LYS A 11 6.23 9.49 -30.98
N ILE A 12 5.49 10.38 -30.36
CA ILE A 12 5.65 10.69 -28.93
C ILE A 12 5.10 9.43 -28.23
N ASP A 13 6.01 8.62 -27.69
CA ASP A 13 5.66 7.36 -27.07
C ASP A 13 5.01 7.52 -25.68
N ASP A 14 5.01 8.75 -25.13
CA ASP A 14 4.41 9.07 -23.83
C ASP A 14 3.86 10.51 -23.82
N GLU A 15 2.61 10.65 -24.26
CA GLU A 15 1.92 11.94 -24.32
C GLU A 15 1.68 12.51 -22.91
N GLU A 16 1.37 11.65 -21.93
CA GLU A 16 1.17 12.07 -20.55
C GLU A 16 2.46 12.62 -19.92
N TRP A 17 3.59 11.98 -20.19
CA TRP A 17 4.88 12.47 -19.73
C TRP A 17 5.19 13.84 -20.33
N LEU A 18 4.93 14.04 -21.62
CA LEU A 18 5.19 15.31 -22.30
C LEU A 18 4.32 16.43 -21.71
N ILE A 19 3.03 16.18 -21.49
CA ILE A 19 2.12 17.14 -20.87
C ILE A 19 2.63 17.53 -19.48
N LYS A 20 2.99 16.54 -18.67
CA LYS A 20 3.46 16.73 -17.30
C LYS A 20 4.79 17.50 -17.21
N GLU A 21 5.75 17.19 -18.08
CA GLU A 21 7.03 17.94 -18.12
C GLU A 21 6.84 19.34 -18.70
N SER A 22 5.95 19.51 -19.68
CA SER A 22 5.59 20.84 -20.22
C SER A 22 4.90 21.70 -19.16
N GLU A 23 3.99 21.14 -18.39
CA GLU A 23 3.33 21.85 -17.29
C GLU A 23 4.34 22.26 -16.20
N LYS A 24 5.23 21.34 -15.83
CA LYS A 24 6.29 21.63 -14.85
C LYS A 24 7.19 22.77 -15.33
N TRP A 25 7.62 22.70 -16.58
CA TRP A 25 8.45 23.77 -17.18
C TRP A 25 7.70 25.11 -17.21
N ALA A 26 6.41 25.10 -17.60
CA ALA A 26 5.59 26.31 -17.64
C ALA A 26 5.42 26.92 -16.24
N LYS A 27 5.18 26.10 -15.21
CA LYS A 27 5.12 26.54 -13.80
C LYS A 27 6.44 27.14 -13.33
N ASP A 28 7.54 26.44 -13.56
CA ASP A 28 8.87 26.90 -13.14
C ASP A 28 9.23 28.23 -13.84
N GLN A 29 8.91 28.36 -15.12
CA GLN A 29 9.15 29.60 -15.89
C GLN A 29 8.23 30.74 -15.42
N ALA A 30 6.98 30.46 -15.10
CA ALA A 30 6.05 31.47 -14.59
C ALA A 30 6.47 31.99 -13.21
N VAL A 31 6.87 31.08 -12.32
CA VAL A 31 7.39 31.46 -10.99
C VAL A 31 8.66 32.28 -11.11
N TYR A 32 9.58 31.89 -11.98
CA TYR A 32 10.78 32.67 -12.28
C TYR A 32 10.42 34.08 -12.76
N ASN A 33 9.55 34.21 -13.74
CA ASN A 33 9.10 35.50 -14.28
C ASN A 33 8.39 36.34 -13.22
N GLY A 34 7.50 35.70 -12.38
CA GLY A 34 6.82 36.35 -11.26
C GLY A 34 7.79 36.94 -10.24
N ILE A 35 8.86 36.22 -9.91
CA ILE A 35 9.91 36.67 -9.00
C ILE A 35 10.68 37.85 -9.62
N VAL A 36 11.09 37.75 -10.89
CA VAL A 36 11.80 38.81 -11.60
C VAL A 36 10.98 40.09 -11.68
N SER A 37 9.67 39.96 -12.02
CA SER A 37 8.72 41.09 -12.01
C SER A 37 8.56 41.70 -10.63
N SER A 38 8.45 40.88 -9.60
CA SER A 38 8.34 41.33 -8.21
C SER A 38 9.58 42.14 -7.78
N ILE A 39 10.79 41.71 -8.15
CA ILE A 39 12.02 42.42 -7.89
C ILE A 39 11.99 43.76 -8.61
N SER A 40 11.61 43.80 -9.89
CA SER A 40 11.53 45.03 -10.68
C SER A 40 10.56 46.06 -10.08
N ILE A 41 9.42 45.60 -9.51
CA ILE A 41 8.44 46.41 -8.77
C ILE A 41 9.10 46.96 -7.49
N LEU A 42 9.80 46.13 -6.74
CA LEU A 42 10.47 46.54 -5.49
C LEU A 42 11.58 47.57 -5.73
N GLU A 43 12.32 47.42 -6.82
CA GLU A 43 13.38 48.39 -7.26
C GLU A 43 12.80 49.66 -7.85
N GLY A 44 11.48 49.77 -8.04
CA GLY A 44 10.83 50.95 -8.60
C GLY A 44 11.02 51.15 -10.10
N LYS A 45 11.42 50.09 -10.82
CA LYS A 45 11.57 50.10 -12.28
C LYS A 45 10.21 50.10 -12.98
N GLU A 46 9.21 49.45 -12.38
CA GLU A 46 7.84 49.44 -12.85
C GLU A 46 6.98 50.43 -12.04
N LYS A 47 6.94 51.69 -12.55
CA LYS A 47 6.29 52.80 -11.83
C LYS A 47 4.76 52.71 -11.77
N ASN A 48 4.14 51.86 -12.59
CA ASN A 48 2.70 51.77 -12.72
C ASN A 48 2.05 50.63 -11.89
N ILE A 49 2.85 49.82 -11.19
CA ILE A 49 2.38 48.66 -10.41
C ILE A 49 2.73 48.89 -8.96
N SER A 50 1.73 48.80 -8.08
CA SER A 50 1.91 48.88 -6.63
C SER A 50 2.62 47.63 -6.09
N LYS A 51 3.40 47.81 -5.04
CA LYS A 51 4.00 46.68 -4.29
C LYS A 51 2.98 45.70 -3.75
N ASP A 52 1.75 46.16 -3.53
CA ASP A 52 0.63 45.32 -3.05
C ASP A 52 0.14 44.32 -4.14
N ALA A 53 0.52 44.47 -5.40
CA ALA A 53 0.22 43.51 -6.46
C ALA A 53 1.16 42.28 -6.48
N ILE A 54 2.29 42.33 -5.77
CA ILE A 54 3.27 41.23 -5.74
C ILE A 54 2.64 39.89 -5.30
N PRO A 55 1.82 39.82 -4.23
CA PRO A 55 1.17 38.55 -3.85
C PRO A 55 0.28 37.99 -4.95
N GLU A 56 -0.42 38.83 -5.70
CA GLU A 56 -1.30 38.41 -6.80
C GLU A 56 -0.50 37.86 -7.97
N ILE A 57 0.57 38.54 -8.38
CA ILE A 57 1.50 38.10 -9.44
C ILE A 57 2.09 36.71 -9.12
N LEU A 58 2.50 36.49 -7.88
CA LEU A 58 3.05 35.20 -7.46
C LEU A 58 1.95 34.12 -7.36
N THR A 59 0.75 34.49 -6.94
CA THR A 59 -0.38 33.56 -6.88
C THR A 59 -0.79 33.12 -8.29
N GLU A 60 -0.88 34.03 -9.24
CA GLU A 60 -1.17 33.71 -10.64
C GLU A 60 -0.10 32.82 -11.25
N ALA A 61 1.19 33.10 -10.98
CA ALA A 61 2.31 32.27 -11.45
C ALA A 61 2.24 30.81 -10.91
N LEU A 62 1.79 30.65 -9.68
CA LEU A 62 1.61 29.34 -9.06
C LEU A 62 0.34 28.61 -9.51
N ALA A 63 -0.66 29.34 -10.03
CA ALA A 63 -1.95 28.80 -10.45
C ALA A 63 -1.93 28.18 -11.87
N ILE A 64 -0.81 28.31 -12.60
CA ILE A 64 -0.71 27.75 -13.95
C ILE A 64 -0.83 26.23 -13.89
N SER A 65 -1.82 25.69 -14.60
CA SER A 65 -2.06 24.26 -14.77
C SER A 65 -2.51 23.98 -16.20
N LEU A 66 -1.98 22.95 -16.81
CA LEU A 66 -2.46 22.40 -18.09
C LEU A 66 -3.57 21.36 -17.87
N ASP A 67 -3.81 20.99 -16.60
CA ASP A 67 -4.90 20.09 -16.26
C ASP A 67 -6.24 20.80 -16.46
N GLN A 68 -7.02 20.30 -17.42
CA GLN A 68 -8.37 20.84 -17.71
C GLN A 68 -9.41 20.33 -16.72
N SER A 69 -9.09 19.30 -15.95
CA SER A 69 -10.02 18.72 -14.98
C SER A 69 -9.89 19.39 -13.61
N VAL A 70 -10.49 20.55 -13.47
CA VAL A 70 -10.61 21.26 -12.18
C VAL A 70 -11.74 20.65 -11.36
N GLY A 71 -11.53 19.39 -10.90
CA GLY A 71 -12.54 18.69 -10.13
C GLY A 71 -13.59 17.98 -10.98
N HIS A 72 -14.59 17.35 -10.32
CA HIS A 72 -15.64 16.57 -10.94
C HIS A 72 -16.96 17.37 -10.93
N ASN A 73 -17.46 17.79 -12.11
CA ASN A 73 -18.77 18.41 -12.20
C ASN A 73 -19.86 17.33 -12.05
N TYR A 74 -20.62 17.43 -10.97
CA TYR A 74 -21.60 16.42 -10.60
C TYR A 74 -22.65 16.16 -11.68
N ILE A 75 -23.11 17.16 -12.39
CA ILE A 75 -24.12 17.00 -13.43
C ILE A 75 -23.49 16.61 -14.77
N GLU A 76 -22.47 17.34 -15.21
CA GLU A 76 -21.89 17.17 -16.55
C GLU A 76 -21.13 15.83 -16.69
N ASN A 77 -20.42 15.38 -15.62
CA ASN A 77 -19.70 14.12 -15.62
C ASN A 77 -20.57 12.92 -15.16
N GLY A 78 -21.88 12.94 -15.48
CA GLY A 78 -22.78 11.85 -15.16
C GLY A 78 -22.41 10.54 -15.83
N ASP A 79 -22.02 10.59 -17.09
CA ASP A 79 -21.64 9.41 -17.89
C ASP A 79 -20.33 8.80 -17.37
N ASP A 80 -19.33 9.62 -17.03
CA ASP A 80 -18.07 9.14 -16.42
C ASP A 80 -18.32 8.38 -15.12
N ARG A 81 -19.27 8.85 -14.31
CA ARG A 81 -19.67 8.16 -13.07
C ARG A 81 -20.42 6.87 -13.35
N TRP A 82 -21.29 6.86 -14.34
CA TRP A 82 -21.99 5.65 -14.72
C TRP A 82 -21.02 4.57 -15.17
N ASP A 83 -20.06 4.91 -16.01
CA ASP A 83 -18.97 4.02 -16.43
C ASP A 83 -18.14 3.55 -15.24
N PHE A 84 -17.80 4.44 -14.32
CA PHE A 84 -17.09 4.10 -13.09
C PHE A 84 -17.86 3.08 -12.24
N TYR A 85 -19.19 3.25 -12.08
CA TYR A 85 -20.01 2.32 -11.29
C TYR A 85 -20.13 0.93 -11.93
N HIS A 86 -20.03 0.85 -13.25
CA HIS A 86 -20.11 -0.40 -14.00
C HIS A 86 -18.74 -1.02 -14.31
N LYS A 87 -17.68 -0.26 -14.11
CA LYS A 87 -16.32 -0.77 -14.22
C LYS A 87 -16.00 -1.60 -12.98
N LYS A 88 -15.63 -2.87 -13.18
CA LYS A 88 -15.19 -3.71 -12.07
C LYS A 88 -13.97 -3.07 -11.41
N GLU A 89 -14.09 -2.71 -10.14
CA GLU A 89 -12.98 -2.15 -9.37
C GLU A 89 -11.78 -3.11 -9.40
N TYR A 90 -10.61 -2.60 -9.78
CA TYR A 90 -9.39 -3.38 -9.75
C TYR A 90 -8.94 -3.54 -8.28
N LYS A 91 -8.88 -4.77 -7.83
CA LYS A 91 -8.38 -5.13 -6.50
C LYS A 91 -7.30 -6.19 -6.61
N ILE A 92 -6.34 -6.11 -5.73
CA ILE A 92 -5.25 -7.08 -5.61
C ILE A 92 -5.57 -8.01 -4.45
N PRO A 93 -5.90 -9.29 -4.71
CA PRO A 93 -6.23 -10.24 -3.65
C PRO A 93 -5.01 -10.60 -2.80
N PHE A 94 -5.23 -10.89 -1.53
CA PHE A 94 -4.21 -11.43 -0.64
C PHE A 94 -3.89 -12.90 -0.93
N ASP A 95 -4.74 -13.55 -1.73
CA ASP A 95 -4.72 -15.00 -1.94
C ASP A 95 -4.87 -15.77 -0.61
N MET A 96 -5.75 -15.24 0.24
CA MET A 96 -6.18 -15.80 1.52
C MET A 96 -7.68 -15.57 1.68
N VAL A 97 -8.42 -16.67 1.86
CA VAL A 97 -9.89 -16.69 1.80
C VAL A 97 -10.53 -15.64 2.69
N MET A 98 -10.13 -15.57 3.96
CA MET A 98 -10.74 -14.66 4.92
C MET A 98 -10.34 -13.20 4.69
N LEU A 99 -9.09 -12.94 4.29
CA LEU A 99 -8.64 -11.58 3.95
C LEU A 99 -9.34 -11.06 2.69
N ASP A 100 -9.48 -11.89 1.67
CA ASP A 100 -10.17 -11.51 0.45
C ASP A 100 -11.67 -11.32 0.68
N LYS A 101 -12.28 -12.12 1.57
CA LYS A 101 -13.67 -11.96 1.99
C LYS A 101 -13.91 -10.61 2.68
N ILE A 102 -13.10 -10.23 3.66
CA ILE A 102 -13.26 -8.97 4.39
C ILE A 102 -12.92 -7.72 3.57
N THR A 103 -12.18 -7.87 2.47
CA THR A 103 -11.81 -6.78 1.57
C THR A 103 -12.62 -6.77 0.28
N ASN A 104 -13.63 -7.65 0.16
CA ASN A 104 -14.41 -7.82 -1.07
C ASN A 104 -13.52 -8.06 -2.30
N GLY A 105 -12.53 -8.97 -2.16
CA GLY A 105 -11.65 -9.41 -3.23
C GLY A 105 -10.25 -8.82 -3.24
N GLY A 106 -9.82 -8.14 -2.17
CA GLY A 106 -8.46 -7.62 -2.04
C GLY A 106 -8.35 -6.13 -1.76
N ILE A 107 -7.15 -5.59 -1.88
CA ILE A 107 -6.85 -4.17 -1.66
C ILE A 107 -6.84 -3.40 -2.98
N SER A 108 -7.34 -2.17 -2.93
CA SER A 108 -7.36 -1.25 -4.08
C SER A 108 -6.08 -0.42 -4.17
N PRO A 109 -5.67 0.04 -5.36
CA PRO A 109 -4.64 1.08 -5.49
C PRO A 109 -4.97 2.32 -4.65
N LYS A 110 -3.95 3.13 -4.35
CA LYS A 110 -4.06 4.38 -3.58
C LYS A 110 -4.50 4.19 -2.12
N THR A 111 -4.32 2.99 -1.56
CA THR A 111 -4.74 2.68 -0.18
C THR A 111 -3.56 2.32 0.71
N LEU A 112 -3.77 2.48 2.02
CA LEU A 112 -2.82 2.15 3.06
C LEU A 112 -3.40 1.08 3.98
N THR A 113 -2.77 -0.10 4.00
CA THR A 113 -3.06 -1.19 4.93
C THR A 113 -2.03 -1.21 6.05
N VAL A 114 -2.49 -1.28 7.29
CA VAL A 114 -1.64 -1.31 8.48
C VAL A 114 -1.88 -2.56 9.30
N LEU A 115 -0.82 -3.33 9.50
CA LEU A 115 -0.79 -4.47 10.42
C LEU A 115 -0.30 -4.01 11.79
N LEU A 116 -1.12 -4.19 12.80
CA LEU A 116 -0.78 -3.87 14.19
C LEU A 116 -0.41 -5.15 14.96
N GLY A 117 0.54 -5.07 15.84
CA GLY A 117 0.89 -6.20 16.68
C GLY A 117 2.08 -5.95 17.58
N GLY A 118 2.22 -6.73 18.62
CA GLY A 118 3.36 -6.71 19.52
C GLY A 118 4.65 -7.13 18.84
N THR A 119 5.76 -7.03 19.57
CA THR A 119 7.06 -7.54 19.09
C THR A 119 7.01 -9.07 19.04
N GLY A 120 7.56 -9.68 17.98
CA GLY A 120 7.65 -11.13 17.85
C GLY A 120 6.37 -11.86 17.42
N VAL A 121 5.23 -11.19 17.28
CA VAL A 121 3.95 -11.83 16.87
C VAL A 121 3.91 -12.27 15.41
N GLY A 122 4.91 -11.93 14.59
CA GLY A 122 4.99 -12.36 13.20
C GLY A 122 4.64 -11.32 12.15
N LYS A 123 4.66 -10.00 12.48
CA LYS A 123 4.37 -8.93 11.49
C LYS A 123 5.19 -9.05 10.20
N THR A 124 6.50 -9.27 10.32
CA THR A 124 7.38 -9.45 9.16
C THR A 124 7.08 -10.74 8.41
N LEU A 125 6.74 -11.84 9.10
CA LEU A 125 6.32 -13.09 8.46
C LEU A 125 5.06 -12.87 7.62
N VAL A 126 4.06 -12.19 8.15
CA VAL A 126 2.83 -11.85 7.41
C VAL A 126 3.15 -11.03 6.16
N LYS A 127 3.98 -9.98 6.28
CA LYS A 127 4.37 -9.14 5.15
C LYS A 127 5.19 -9.88 4.10
N THR A 128 6.13 -10.74 4.51
CA THR A 128 6.89 -11.57 3.56
C THR A 128 6.00 -12.60 2.86
N HIS A 129 5.02 -13.18 3.57
CA HIS A 129 4.03 -14.05 2.96
C HIS A 129 3.21 -13.30 1.90
N PHE A 130 2.69 -12.11 2.21
CA PHE A 130 1.96 -11.29 1.26
C PHE A 130 2.82 -10.93 0.04
N ALA A 131 4.09 -10.55 0.24
CA ALA A 131 5.01 -10.32 -0.88
C ALA A 131 5.07 -11.53 -1.81
N CYS A 132 5.20 -12.73 -1.26
CA CYS A 132 5.25 -13.98 -2.03
C CYS A 132 3.94 -14.23 -2.80
N GLN A 133 2.78 -13.98 -2.17
CA GLN A 133 1.49 -14.18 -2.84
C GLN A 133 1.30 -13.20 -4.00
N TYR A 134 1.69 -11.93 -3.82
CA TYR A 134 1.65 -10.95 -4.91
C TYR A 134 2.61 -11.31 -6.05
N MET A 135 3.83 -11.74 -5.73
CA MET A 135 4.76 -12.24 -6.76
C MET A 135 4.20 -13.44 -7.52
N LYS A 136 3.53 -14.39 -6.85
CA LYS A 136 2.87 -15.55 -7.50
C LYS A 136 1.74 -15.13 -8.44
N GLN A 137 1.09 -14.01 -8.18
CA GLN A 137 0.09 -13.39 -9.08
C GLN A 137 0.74 -12.68 -10.27
N GLY A 138 2.08 -12.65 -10.36
CA GLY A 138 2.84 -11.97 -11.42
C GLY A 138 3.05 -10.48 -11.18
N LEU A 139 2.77 -9.97 -9.97
CA LEU A 139 2.90 -8.55 -9.64
C LEU A 139 4.33 -8.20 -9.24
N ASP A 140 4.77 -7.01 -9.64
CA ASP A 140 6.05 -6.43 -9.25
C ASP A 140 5.95 -5.79 -7.86
N VAL A 141 6.76 -6.27 -6.92
CA VAL A 141 6.73 -5.89 -5.50
C VAL A 141 7.98 -5.10 -5.13
N LEU A 142 7.80 -3.95 -4.47
CA LEU A 142 8.88 -3.23 -3.81
C LEU A 142 8.76 -3.44 -2.29
N TYR A 143 9.76 -4.08 -1.70
CA TYR A 143 9.85 -4.28 -0.26
C TYR A 143 10.90 -3.32 0.33
N ILE A 144 10.47 -2.39 1.15
CA ILE A 144 11.34 -1.44 1.85
C ILE A 144 11.45 -1.89 3.30
N THR A 145 12.67 -2.14 3.77
CA THR A 145 12.94 -2.52 5.15
C THR A 145 13.85 -1.50 5.84
N MET A 146 13.58 -1.23 7.12
CA MET A 146 14.45 -0.45 8.00
C MET A 146 14.73 -1.18 9.32
N GLU A 147 14.24 -2.43 9.43
CA GLU A 147 14.42 -3.26 10.62
C GLU A 147 15.38 -4.43 10.36
N MET A 148 15.34 -4.98 9.16
CA MET A 148 16.11 -6.19 8.80
C MET A 148 16.91 -5.95 7.51
N ALA A 149 18.07 -6.62 7.41
CA ALA A 149 18.87 -6.63 6.19
C ALA A 149 18.11 -7.21 4.98
N GLU A 150 18.44 -6.73 3.78
CA GLU A 150 17.84 -7.17 2.51
C GLU A 150 17.93 -8.70 2.36
N GLU A 151 19.07 -9.28 2.70
CA GLU A 151 19.33 -10.73 2.59
C GLU A 151 18.45 -11.53 3.54
N ARG A 152 18.16 -11.00 4.73
CA ARG A 152 17.29 -11.67 5.70
C ARG A 152 15.81 -11.65 5.29
N ILE A 153 15.39 -10.63 4.59
CA ILE A 153 14.06 -10.62 3.96
C ILE A 153 14.04 -11.59 2.78
N ALA A 154 15.09 -11.59 1.92
CA ALA A 154 15.22 -12.52 0.81
C ALA A 154 15.20 -13.98 1.27
N GLU A 155 15.95 -14.33 2.33
CA GLU A 155 15.95 -15.66 2.94
C GLU A 155 14.53 -16.15 3.29
N ARG A 156 13.69 -15.29 3.85
CA ARG A 156 12.29 -15.59 4.19
C ARG A 156 11.41 -15.78 2.95
N ILE A 157 11.64 -14.96 1.92
CA ILE A 157 10.97 -15.07 0.64
C ILE A 157 11.35 -16.38 -0.05
N ASP A 158 12.65 -16.75 -0.06
CA ASP A 158 13.13 -18.00 -0.64
C ASP A 158 12.54 -19.22 0.07
N ALA A 159 12.49 -19.21 1.41
CA ALA A 159 11.87 -20.27 2.19
C ALA A 159 10.39 -20.47 1.80
N ASN A 160 9.67 -19.37 1.57
CA ASN A 160 8.25 -19.40 1.19
C ASN A 160 8.06 -19.87 -0.27
N LEU A 161 8.73 -19.22 -1.22
CA LEU A 161 8.52 -19.48 -2.65
C LEU A 161 9.04 -20.85 -3.09
N MET A 162 10.19 -21.28 -2.55
CA MET A 162 10.80 -22.55 -2.90
C MET A 162 10.27 -23.73 -2.09
N ASP A 163 9.41 -23.47 -1.10
CA ASP A 163 8.85 -24.46 -0.18
C ASP A 163 9.93 -25.25 0.58
N ILE A 164 10.87 -24.54 1.18
CA ILE A 164 12.02 -25.07 1.90
C ILE A 164 12.01 -24.55 3.33
N ASP A 165 12.36 -25.39 4.29
CA ASP A 165 12.54 -24.93 5.66
C ASP A 165 13.71 -23.92 5.71
N ILE A 166 13.51 -22.78 6.35
CA ILE A 166 14.50 -21.68 6.38
C ILE A 166 15.85 -22.13 6.92
N ASP A 167 15.85 -23.05 7.88
CA ASP A 167 17.06 -23.64 8.46
C ASP A 167 17.84 -24.52 7.47
N GLN A 168 17.21 -24.94 6.36
CA GLN A 168 17.83 -25.75 5.32
C GLN A 168 18.43 -24.93 4.18
N LEU A 169 18.12 -23.64 4.08
CA LEU A 169 18.61 -22.81 2.98
C LEU A 169 20.14 -22.73 2.93
N HIS A 170 20.82 -22.73 4.08
CA HIS A 170 22.28 -22.63 4.16
C HIS A 170 23.02 -23.91 3.75
N ILE A 171 22.33 -25.06 3.70
CA ILE A 171 22.94 -26.36 3.31
C ILE A 171 22.60 -26.77 1.88
N ILE A 172 21.73 -26.05 1.19
CA ILE A 172 21.34 -26.37 -0.18
C ILE A 172 22.52 -26.09 -1.13
N PRO A 173 22.90 -27.06 -1.99
CA PRO A 173 23.91 -26.83 -3.02
C PRO A 173 23.48 -25.70 -3.98
N LYS A 174 24.44 -24.84 -4.36
CA LYS A 174 24.20 -23.68 -5.24
C LYS A 174 23.44 -24.04 -6.52
N ASP A 175 23.79 -25.16 -7.17
CA ASP A 175 23.12 -25.58 -8.39
C ASP A 175 21.67 -25.97 -8.18
N SER A 176 21.34 -26.54 -7.03
CA SER A 176 19.96 -26.87 -6.65
C SER A 176 19.16 -25.62 -6.35
N PHE A 177 19.74 -24.65 -5.67
CA PHE A 177 19.15 -23.35 -5.41
C PHE A 177 18.85 -22.63 -6.73
N GLN A 178 19.82 -22.51 -7.63
CA GLN A 178 19.66 -21.90 -8.95
C GLN A 178 18.58 -22.59 -9.79
N LYS A 179 18.53 -23.92 -9.79
CA LYS A 179 17.48 -24.69 -10.50
C LYS A 179 16.09 -24.40 -9.95
N LYS A 180 15.93 -24.24 -8.63
CA LYS A 180 14.65 -23.87 -8.01
C LYS A 180 14.28 -22.44 -8.35
N LEU A 181 15.22 -21.51 -8.23
CA LEU A 181 15.02 -20.09 -8.55
C LEU A 181 14.55 -19.91 -10.01
N ASN A 182 15.21 -20.56 -10.96
CA ASN A 182 14.88 -20.48 -12.39
C ASN A 182 13.51 -21.12 -12.75
N LYS A 183 12.96 -21.95 -11.87
CA LYS A 183 11.61 -22.52 -12.06
C LYS A 183 10.49 -21.61 -11.55
N LEU A 184 10.83 -20.59 -10.77
CA LEU A 184 9.83 -19.65 -10.28
C LEU A 184 9.32 -18.81 -11.45
N ASN A 185 8.02 -18.90 -11.69
CA ASN A 185 7.32 -18.02 -12.63
C ASN A 185 6.51 -17.01 -11.82
N VAL A 186 7.16 -15.96 -11.40
CA VAL A 186 6.63 -14.95 -10.46
C VAL A 186 6.99 -13.54 -10.92
N GLY A 187 6.28 -12.54 -10.42
CA GLY A 187 6.63 -11.14 -10.63
C GLY A 187 7.98 -10.79 -10.00
N LYS A 188 8.51 -9.63 -10.35
CA LYS A 188 9.80 -9.15 -9.83
C LYS A 188 9.66 -8.68 -8.38
N LEU A 189 10.71 -8.90 -7.59
CA LEU A 189 10.84 -8.34 -6.25
C LEU A 189 12.12 -7.53 -6.16
N ILE A 190 11.99 -6.29 -5.67
CA ILE A 190 13.14 -5.51 -5.23
C ILE A 190 13.01 -5.26 -3.73
N ILE A 191 14.03 -5.65 -3.00
CA ILE A 191 14.17 -5.39 -1.57
C ILE A 191 15.15 -4.24 -1.42
N LYS A 192 14.80 -3.23 -0.63
CA LYS A 192 15.68 -2.11 -0.33
C LYS A 192 15.74 -1.86 1.17
N GLU A 193 16.94 -1.97 1.71
CA GLU A 193 17.24 -1.62 3.08
C GLU A 193 17.58 -0.14 3.22
N TYR A 194 17.10 0.47 4.28
CA TYR A 194 17.52 1.77 4.77
C TYR A 194 17.88 1.68 6.26
N PRO A 195 18.83 2.48 6.74
CA PRO A 195 19.10 2.58 8.17
C PRO A 195 17.85 3.01 8.94
N THR A 196 17.70 2.51 10.16
CA THR A 196 16.61 2.91 11.06
C THR A 196 16.57 4.42 11.21
N ALA A 197 15.39 5.02 11.08
CA ALA A 197 15.15 6.47 11.07
C ALA A 197 15.93 7.24 9.98
N GLY A 198 16.59 6.54 9.06
CA GLY A 198 17.41 7.13 8.00
C GLY A 198 16.64 7.47 6.72
N ALA A 199 15.37 7.12 6.61
CA ALA A 199 14.60 7.33 5.39
C ALA A 199 13.20 7.87 5.66
N HIS A 200 12.74 8.71 4.74
CA HIS A 200 11.40 9.29 4.70
C HIS A 200 10.79 9.11 3.29
N VAL A 201 9.54 9.47 3.12
CA VAL A 201 8.81 9.30 1.85
C VAL A 201 9.53 9.93 0.64
N GLY A 202 10.27 11.02 0.82
CA GLY A 202 11.11 11.62 -0.24
C GLY A 202 12.17 10.66 -0.78
N ASN A 203 12.79 9.87 0.10
CA ASN A 203 13.75 8.84 -0.29
C ASN A 203 13.08 7.70 -1.06
N PHE A 204 11.88 7.29 -0.62
CA PHE A 204 11.11 6.24 -1.30
C PHE A 204 10.67 6.67 -2.70
N ARG A 205 10.25 7.93 -2.85
CA ARG A 205 9.91 8.53 -4.15
C ARG A 205 11.10 8.55 -5.08
N ALA A 206 12.28 8.95 -4.57
CA ALA A 206 13.53 8.96 -5.34
C ALA A 206 13.91 7.52 -5.76
N LEU A 207 13.81 6.55 -4.85
CA LEU A 207 14.05 5.13 -5.15
C LEU A 207 13.16 4.62 -6.27
N ILE A 208 11.85 4.87 -6.21
CA ILE A 208 10.89 4.42 -7.25
C ILE A 208 11.26 4.99 -8.61
N ARG A 209 11.62 6.28 -8.69
CA ARG A 209 12.08 6.91 -9.93
C ARG A 209 13.37 6.28 -10.45
N GLU A 210 14.32 6.02 -9.56
CA GLU A 210 15.61 5.39 -9.91
C GLU A 210 15.39 3.96 -10.43
N LEU A 211 14.51 3.18 -9.81
CA LEU A 211 14.17 1.83 -10.24
C LEU A 211 13.51 1.82 -11.62
N LYS A 212 12.61 2.77 -11.88
CA LYS A 212 11.98 2.92 -13.21
C LYS A 212 13.04 3.20 -14.28
N ILE A 213 13.97 4.10 -14.01
CA ILE A 213 15.00 4.52 -15.00
C ILE A 213 16.06 3.43 -15.19
N LYS A 214 16.59 2.85 -14.10
CA LYS A 214 17.76 1.96 -14.17
C LYS A 214 17.42 0.50 -14.39
N LYS A 215 16.23 0.05 -13.97
CA LYS A 215 15.86 -1.37 -13.98
C LYS A 215 14.58 -1.66 -14.74
N ASP A 216 13.95 -0.64 -15.34
CA ASP A 216 12.62 -0.76 -15.94
C ASP A 216 11.65 -1.49 -14.98
N PHE A 217 11.61 -0.98 -13.74
CA PHE A 217 10.83 -1.55 -12.67
C PHE A 217 9.88 -0.50 -12.10
N THR A 218 8.59 -0.78 -12.19
CA THR A 218 7.54 0.03 -11.60
C THR A 218 6.74 -0.85 -10.64
N PRO A 219 6.80 -0.61 -9.32
CA PRO A 219 6.10 -1.45 -8.37
C PRO A 219 4.59 -1.32 -8.53
N GLN A 220 3.89 -2.46 -8.48
CA GLN A 220 2.43 -2.53 -8.43
C GLN A 220 1.92 -2.61 -6.99
N ILE A 221 2.81 -2.93 -6.05
CA ILE A 221 2.55 -2.91 -4.61
C ILE A 221 3.84 -2.58 -3.86
N ILE A 222 3.70 -1.87 -2.75
CA ILE A 222 4.82 -1.51 -1.87
C ILE A 222 4.56 -2.10 -0.48
N ILE A 223 5.56 -2.78 0.06
CA ILE A 223 5.59 -3.25 1.45
C ILE A 223 6.64 -2.46 2.20
N LEU A 224 6.23 -1.84 3.31
CA LEU A 224 7.10 -1.00 4.16
C LEU A 224 7.24 -1.63 5.55
N ASP A 225 8.44 -1.98 5.94
CA ASP A 225 8.75 -2.62 7.22
C ASP A 225 9.67 -1.75 8.08
N TYR A 226 9.15 -0.99 9.01
CA TYR A 226 7.80 -0.65 9.42
C TYR A 226 7.65 0.87 9.66
N LEU A 227 6.42 1.34 9.79
CA LEU A 227 6.08 2.76 9.74
C LEU A 227 6.73 3.60 10.85
N ASN A 228 6.78 3.11 12.10
CA ASN A 228 7.23 3.89 13.26
C ASN A 228 8.75 4.19 13.24
N ILE A 229 9.53 3.49 12.43
CA ILE A 229 10.98 3.73 12.27
C ILE A 229 11.32 4.55 11.02
N CYS A 230 10.31 5.02 10.28
CA CYS A 230 10.49 6.02 9.24
C CYS A 230 10.71 7.41 9.87
N SER A 231 11.37 8.29 9.13
CA SER A 231 11.37 9.71 9.45
C SER A 231 10.30 10.46 8.67
N SER A 232 9.85 11.59 9.18
CA SER A 232 8.94 12.49 8.46
C SER A 232 9.76 13.46 7.60
N SER A 233 9.29 13.72 6.38
CA SER A 233 9.85 14.77 5.52
C SER A 233 9.35 16.16 5.89
N ARG A 234 8.20 16.26 6.56
CA ARG A 234 7.53 17.51 6.91
C ARG A 234 7.90 17.99 8.31
N VAL A 235 8.05 17.06 9.23
CA VAL A 235 8.18 17.34 10.66
C VAL A 235 9.51 16.80 11.16
N LYS A 236 10.37 17.71 11.67
CA LYS A 236 11.63 17.31 12.31
C LYS A 236 11.36 16.82 13.72
N TRP A 237 11.95 15.68 14.09
CA TRP A 237 11.89 15.18 15.45
C TRP A 237 12.52 16.18 16.40
N ALA A 238 11.83 16.54 17.46
CA ALA A 238 12.31 17.40 18.53
C ALA A 238 12.00 16.76 19.89
N ALA A 239 12.81 17.05 20.91
CA ALA A 239 12.70 16.43 22.24
C ALA A 239 11.32 16.59 22.91
N ASN A 240 10.60 17.66 22.60
CA ASN A 240 9.26 17.96 23.15
C ASN A 240 8.13 17.62 22.18
N MET A 241 8.42 16.87 21.10
CA MET A 241 7.40 16.54 20.12
C MET A 241 6.49 15.45 20.64
N ASN A 242 5.19 15.61 20.39
CA ASN A 242 4.22 14.56 20.62
C ASN A 242 4.40 13.49 19.53
N THR A 243 4.81 12.30 19.95
CA THR A 243 5.04 11.12 19.10
C THR A 243 3.81 10.82 18.21
N TYR A 244 2.61 11.05 18.73
CA TYR A 244 1.35 10.94 17.99
C TYR A 244 1.33 11.79 16.71
N ILE A 245 1.67 13.09 16.82
CA ILE A 245 1.68 14.01 15.66
C ILE A 245 2.72 13.54 14.63
N TYR A 246 3.86 13.08 15.13
CA TYR A 246 4.96 12.62 14.28
C TYR A 246 4.58 11.38 13.46
N ILE A 247 4.04 10.34 14.09
CA ILE A 247 3.62 9.12 13.42
C ILE A 247 2.43 9.37 12.48
N LYS A 248 1.51 10.26 12.87
CA LYS A 248 0.43 10.69 11.99
C LYS A 248 0.99 11.34 10.71
N SER A 249 1.97 12.23 10.83
CA SER A 249 2.61 12.85 9.67
C SER A 249 3.25 11.82 8.75
N ILE A 250 3.97 10.84 9.30
CA ILE A 250 4.56 9.76 8.51
C ILE A 250 3.47 8.96 7.79
N ALA A 251 2.39 8.60 8.48
CA ALA A 251 1.29 7.84 7.88
C ALA A 251 0.61 8.62 6.74
N GLU A 252 0.39 9.92 6.92
CA GLU A 252 -0.16 10.80 5.87
C GLU A 252 0.78 10.90 4.67
N GLU A 253 2.09 11.01 4.90
CA GLU A 253 3.10 11.03 3.84
C GLU A 253 3.13 9.70 3.07
N VAL A 254 3.11 8.56 3.77
CA VAL A 254 3.09 7.23 3.16
C VAL A 254 1.80 7.02 2.36
N ARG A 255 0.65 7.44 2.89
CA ARG A 255 -0.61 7.37 2.15
C ARG A 255 -0.59 8.30 0.93
N GLY A 256 0.02 9.48 1.04
CA GLY A 256 0.27 10.39 -0.09
C GLY A 256 1.07 9.71 -1.20
N LEU A 257 2.13 8.96 -0.83
CA LEU A 257 2.92 8.20 -1.80
C LEU A 257 2.10 7.11 -2.49
N ALA A 258 1.20 6.41 -1.77
CA ALA A 258 0.30 5.43 -2.37
C ALA A 258 -0.60 6.05 -3.45
N VAL A 259 -1.11 7.26 -3.20
CA VAL A 259 -1.93 8.02 -4.17
C VAL A 259 -1.11 8.48 -5.36
N GLU A 260 0.08 9.05 -5.12
CA GLU A 260 0.99 9.55 -6.17
C GLU A 260 1.44 8.43 -7.13
N CYS A 261 1.76 7.26 -6.57
CA CYS A 261 2.23 6.11 -7.37
C CYS A 261 1.08 5.25 -7.89
N ASN A 262 -0.17 5.52 -7.51
CA ASN A 262 -1.35 4.71 -7.84
C ASN A 262 -1.22 3.24 -7.44
N VAL A 263 -0.61 2.96 -6.29
CA VAL A 263 -0.37 1.59 -5.78
C VAL A 263 -0.85 1.45 -4.34
N PRO A 264 -1.24 0.25 -3.88
CA PRO A 264 -1.45 0.01 -2.46
C PRO A 264 -0.11 -0.08 -1.71
N ILE A 265 -0.12 0.39 -0.47
CA ILE A 265 1.01 0.24 0.46
C ILE A 265 0.55 -0.57 1.66
N ILE A 266 1.33 -1.61 2.00
CA ILE A 266 1.14 -2.40 3.22
C ILE A 266 2.28 -2.09 4.16
N THR A 267 1.95 -1.71 5.39
CA THR A 267 2.94 -1.46 6.43
C THR A 267 2.52 -2.10 7.76
N SER A 268 3.35 -1.97 8.76
CA SER A 268 3.01 -2.37 10.12
C SER A 268 3.34 -1.28 11.12
N SER A 269 2.69 -1.35 12.28
CA SER A 269 2.95 -0.52 13.44
C SER A 269 2.89 -1.37 14.72
N GLN A 270 3.41 -0.85 15.80
CA GLN A 270 3.37 -1.53 17.09
C GLN A 270 2.11 -1.15 17.87
N LEU A 271 1.67 -2.03 18.74
CA LEU A 271 0.67 -1.73 19.76
C LEU A 271 1.33 -0.96 20.91
N ASN A 272 0.55 -0.14 21.63
CA ASN A 272 0.99 0.45 22.90
C ASN A 272 1.12 -0.64 23.99
N ARG A 273 1.62 -0.26 25.17
CA ARG A 273 1.85 -1.21 26.28
C ARG A 273 0.54 -1.89 26.74
N GLU A 274 -0.56 -1.17 26.74
CA GLU A 274 -1.88 -1.70 27.12
C GLU A 274 -2.39 -2.69 26.08
N GLY A 275 -2.25 -2.36 24.78
CA GLY A 275 -2.63 -3.25 23.70
C GLY A 275 -1.77 -4.52 23.62
N TYR A 276 -0.50 -4.44 24.07
CA TYR A 276 0.37 -5.61 24.13
C TYR A 276 -0.09 -6.64 25.15
N SER A 277 -0.62 -6.19 26.29
CA SER A 277 -1.14 -7.03 27.37
C SER A 277 -2.63 -7.40 27.21
N SER A 278 -3.32 -6.76 26.26
CA SER A 278 -4.75 -7.02 26.03
C SER A 278 -4.95 -8.29 25.20
N SER A 279 -5.87 -9.13 25.62
CA SER A 279 -6.35 -10.28 24.85
C SER A 279 -7.26 -9.85 23.68
N ASP A 280 -7.77 -8.62 23.71
CA ASP A 280 -8.67 -8.05 22.70
C ASP A 280 -8.39 -6.56 22.40
N PRO A 281 -7.24 -6.23 21.79
CA PRO A 281 -6.87 -4.85 21.48
C PRO A 281 -7.89 -4.17 20.57
N ASP A 282 -8.09 -2.87 20.78
CA ASP A 282 -8.94 -1.99 19.97
C ASP A 282 -8.17 -0.81 19.35
N LEU A 283 -8.86 0.16 18.77
CA LEU A 283 -8.25 1.34 18.15
C LEU A 283 -7.49 2.22 19.16
N THR A 284 -7.84 2.17 20.45
CA THR A 284 -7.15 2.95 21.49
C THR A 284 -5.79 2.35 21.86
N ASN A 285 -5.59 1.07 21.52
CA ASN A 285 -4.36 0.32 21.77
C ASN A 285 -3.31 0.46 20.67
N THR A 286 -3.54 1.32 19.67
CA THR A 286 -2.48 1.67 18.72
C THR A 286 -1.38 2.43 19.43
N SER A 287 -0.13 2.21 19.09
CA SER A 287 1.03 2.76 19.82
C SER A 287 1.02 4.28 19.92
N GLU A 288 0.09 4.95 19.29
CA GLU A 288 -0.06 6.42 19.32
C GLU A 288 -1.43 6.85 18.82
N SER A 289 -2.41 6.25 19.41
CA SER A 289 -3.85 6.35 19.43
C SER A 289 -4.63 6.73 18.15
N PHE A 290 -4.95 7.96 17.80
CA PHE A 290 -6.00 8.22 16.80
C PHE A 290 -5.53 8.65 15.40
N GLY A 291 -4.27 9.02 15.22
CA GLY A 291 -3.78 9.53 13.93
C GLY A 291 -3.63 8.48 12.85
N LEU A 292 -3.10 7.31 13.21
CA LEU A 292 -2.93 6.21 12.29
C LEU A 292 -4.27 5.61 11.83
N PRO A 293 -5.26 5.37 12.75
CA PRO A 293 -6.60 4.97 12.35
C PRO A 293 -7.30 5.96 11.42
N ALA A 294 -7.08 7.26 11.57
CA ALA A 294 -7.68 8.25 10.69
C ALA A 294 -7.18 8.13 9.24
N THR A 295 -5.92 7.76 9.07
CA THR A 295 -5.22 7.76 7.78
C THR A 295 -5.34 6.44 7.03
N ALA A 296 -5.26 5.29 7.73
CA ALA A 296 -5.31 3.96 7.13
C ALA A 296 -6.68 3.64 6.50
N ASP A 297 -6.69 2.84 5.45
CA ASP A 297 -7.90 2.33 4.81
C ASP A 297 -8.31 0.95 5.38
N LEU A 298 -7.33 0.11 5.71
CA LEU A 298 -7.51 -1.17 6.39
C LEU A 298 -6.55 -1.25 7.59
N MET A 299 -7.05 -1.64 8.76
CA MET A 299 -6.23 -1.90 9.95
C MET A 299 -6.58 -3.25 10.54
N LEU A 300 -5.58 -4.10 10.65
CA LEU A 300 -5.68 -5.44 11.21
C LEU A 300 -4.73 -5.58 12.38
N VAL A 301 -5.23 -6.01 13.52
CA VAL A 301 -4.38 -6.50 14.62
C VAL A 301 -4.03 -7.95 14.36
N ILE A 302 -2.78 -8.30 14.58
CA ILE A 302 -2.30 -9.67 14.58
C ILE A 302 -1.83 -10.06 15.99
N LEU A 303 -2.37 -11.14 16.49
CA LEU A 303 -2.04 -11.70 17.79
C LEU A 303 -1.54 -13.13 17.59
N ALA A 304 -0.36 -13.44 18.17
CA ALA A 304 0.09 -14.82 18.24
C ALA A 304 -0.84 -15.59 19.18
N LYS A 305 -1.34 -16.74 18.75
CA LYS A 305 -2.08 -17.66 19.57
C LYS A 305 -1.20 -18.88 19.79
N ASP A 306 -0.62 -18.98 20.98
CA ASP A 306 0.05 -20.20 21.39
C ASP A 306 -1.03 -21.24 21.64
N GLY A 307 -1.05 -22.27 20.80
CA GLY A 307 -2.00 -23.35 20.96
C GLY A 307 -1.71 -24.17 22.21
N ASP A 308 -2.74 -24.61 22.88
CA ASP A 308 -2.64 -25.71 23.84
C ASP A 308 -1.92 -26.90 23.21
N SER A 309 -1.19 -27.66 24.02
CA SER A 309 -0.31 -28.77 23.65
C SER A 309 -0.86 -29.60 22.48
N GLY A 310 -0.38 -29.34 21.27
CA GLY A 310 -0.78 -30.04 20.04
C GLY A 310 -1.38 -29.20 18.93
N SER A 311 -1.77 -27.94 19.18
CA SER A 311 -2.28 -27.07 18.12
C SER A 311 -1.17 -26.40 17.33
N LYS A 312 -1.40 -26.23 16.03
CA LYS A 312 -0.50 -25.55 15.12
C LYS A 312 -0.29 -24.09 15.56
N ASN A 313 0.91 -23.54 15.34
CA ASN A 313 1.13 -22.12 15.49
C ASN A 313 0.06 -21.35 14.70
N GLN A 314 -0.66 -20.47 15.36
CA GLN A 314 -1.75 -19.71 14.74
C GLN A 314 -1.58 -18.24 14.98
N ILE A 315 -2.07 -17.42 14.04
CA ILE A 315 -2.23 -15.98 14.19
C ILE A 315 -3.72 -15.66 14.12
N LEU A 316 -4.18 -14.91 15.12
CA LEU A 316 -5.49 -14.29 15.09
C LEU A 316 -5.40 -12.93 14.41
N PHE A 317 -6.18 -12.74 13.36
CA PHE A 317 -6.44 -11.44 12.76
C PHE A 317 -7.71 -10.85 13.35
N LYS A 318 -7.65 -9.59 13.75
CA LYS A 318 -8.82 -8.80 14.17
C LYS A 318 -8.89 -7.52 13.35
N GLN A 319 -10.07 -7.25 12.78
CA GLN A 319 -10.30 -5.99 12.09
C GLN A 319 -10.52 -4.87 13.10
N LEU A 320 -9.78 -3.76 12.96
CA LEU A 320 -10.03 -2.52 13.71
C LEU A 320 -10.65 -1.44 12.83
N LYS A 321 -10.29 -1.41 11.57
CA LYS A 321 -10.82 -0.48 10.57
C LYS A 321 -10.85 -1.16 9.21
N ASN A 322 -11.92 -0.95 8.49
CA ASN A 322 -12.09 -1.46 7.14
C ASN A 322 -12.96 -0.50 6.32
N ARG A 323 -12.41 0.01 5.21
CA ARG A 323 -13.15 0.85 4.25
C ARG A 323 -13.72 0.05 3.07
N TYR A 324 -13.39 -1.26 2.98
CA TYR A 324 -13.84 -2.10 1.88
C TYR A 324 -15.15 -2.83 2.18
N ALA A 325 -15.42 -3.12 3.46
CA ALA A 325 -16.58 -3.85 3.90
C ALA A 325 -16.96 -3.49 5.34
N ASP A 326 -18.15 -3.94 5.76
CA ASP A 326 -18.60 -3.79 7.14
C ASP A 326 -17.74 -4.66 8.08
N LEU A 327 -17.29 -4.06 9.18
CA LEU A 327 -16.51 -4.72 10.24
C LEU A 327 -17.27 -5.88 10.90
N SER A 328 -18.61 -5.88 10.85
CA SER A 328 -19.45 -6.91 11.47
C SER A 328 -19.42 -8.25 10.73
N VAL A 329 -19.02 -8.26 9.45
CA VAL A 329 -19.07 -9.48 8.61
C VAL A 329 -18.14 -10.58 9.13
N THR A 330 -16.94 -10.22 9.58
CA THR A 330 -15.98 -11.16 10.18
C THR A 330 -14.99 -10.34 10.98
N SER A 331 -15.30 -10.05 12.24
CA SER A 331 -14.45 -9.19 13.06
C SER A 331 -13.10 -9.81 13.40
N LYS A 332 -13.04 -11.14 13.51
CA LYS A 332 -11.85 -11.91 13.89
C LYS A 332 -11.82 -13.25 13.14
N PHE A 333 -10.64 -13.70 12.77
CA PHE A 333 -10.41 -15.03 12.17
C PHE A 333 -9.00 -15.52 12.45
N LEU A 334 -8.81 -16.84 12.38
CA LEU A 334 -7.53 -17.51 12.60
C LEU A 334 -6.92 -17.94 11.27
N VAL A 335 -5.59 -17.93 11.22
CA VAL A 335 -4.78 -18.53 10.15
C VAL A 335 -3.69 -19.40 10.77
N ASN A 336 -3.36 -20.51 10.13
CA ASN A 336 -2.23 -21.33 10.50
C ASN A 336 -0.93 -20.69 10.05
N VAL A 337 0.15 -20.90 10.82
CA VAL A 337 1.47 -20.35 10.54
C VAL A 337 2.49 -21.45 10.44
N ASN A 338 3.11 -21.58 9.30
CA ASN A 338 4.29 -22.40 9.11
C ASN A 338 5.55 -21.52 9.25
N LYS A 339 6.06 -21.40 10.47
CA LYS A 339 7.25 -20.55 10.76
C LYS A 339 8.50 -21.03 10.02
N LYS A 340 8.65 -22.32 9.78
CA LYS A 340 9.82 -22.87 9.08
C LYS A 340 9.85 -22.45 7.62
N ARG A 341 8.68 -22.39 6.96
CA ARG A 341 8.55 -22.03 5.54
C ARG A 341 8.05 -20.60 5.35
N MET A 342 7.96 -19.81 6.41
CA MET A 342 7.47 -18.43 6.36
C MET A 342 6.13 -18.28 5.63
N LYS A 343 5.20 -19.24 5.85
CA LYS A 343 3.88 -19.31 5.19
C LYS A 343 2.75 -19.08 6.17
N LEU A 344 1.69 -18.48 5.66
CA LEU A 344 0.36 -18.53 6.23
C LEU A 344 -0.48 -19.52 5.44
N GLU A 345 -1.37 -20.21 6.13
CA GLU A 345 -2.27 -21.19 5.53
C GLU A 345 -3.70 -20.92 6.03
N ASP A 346 -4.66 -20.93 5.12
CA ASP A 346 -6.06 -20.76 5.48
C ASP A 346 -6.53 -21.90 6.38
N ILE A 347 -7.51 -21.58 7.23
CA ILE A 347 -8.28 -22.53 8.01
C ILE A 347 -9.66 -22.55 7.38
N GLU A 348 -10.23 -23.74 7.16
CA GLU A 348 -11.57 -23.89 6.59
C GLU A 348 -12.61 -23.14 7.46
N GLU A 349 -13.63 -22.56 6.83
CA GLU A 349 -14.64 -21.76 7.55
C GLU A 349 -15.34 -22.54 8.67
N ASP A 350 -15.57 -23.83 8.46
CA ASP A 350 -16.20 -24.72 9.43
C ASP A 350 -15.30 -25.03 10.65
N ASP A 351 -13.98 -24.94 10.45
CA ASP A 351 -12.97 -25.15 11.49
C ASP A 351 -12.55 -23.83 12.19
N GLN A 352 -13.07 -22.68 11.73
CA GLN A 352 -12.88 -21.42 12.45
C GLN A 352 -13.57 -21.52 13.81
N PRO A 353 -12.86 -21.42 14.93
CA PRO A 353 -13.50 -21.47 16.24
C PRO A 353 -14.59 -20.39 16.27
N ALA A 354 -15.72 -20.70 16.87
CA ALA A 354 -16.76 -19.71 17.18
C ALA A 354 -16.12 -18.68 18.13
N LEU A 355 -15.34 -17.75 17.53
CA LEU A 355 -14.67 -16.70 18.26
C LEU A 355 -15.77 -15.88 18.90
N ALA A 356 -15.86 -16.00 20.23
CA ALA A 356 -16.94 -15.56 21.09
C ALA A 356 -17.69 -14.36 20.54
N ASN A 357 -18.93 -14.58 20.19
CA ASN A 357 -19.83 -13.58 19.68
C ASN A 357 -19.93 -12.41 20.66
N ASP A 358 -19.38 -11.29 20.29
CA ASP A 358 -19.93 -10.02 20.73
C ASP A 358 -21.35 -9.95 20.16
N GLY A 359 -22.34 -9.96 21.03
CA GLY A 359 -23.80 -9.90 20.90
C GLY A 359 -24.55 -9.83 19.55
N SER A 360 -23.90 -9.67 18.41
CA SER A 360 -24.53 -9.39 17.13
C SER A 360 -24.94 -10.62 16.29
N ASN A 361 -24.43 -11.81 16.60
CA ASN A 361 -24.73 -13.03 15.82
C ASN A 361 -26.03 -13.76 16.22
N LYS A 362 -26.80 -13.24 17.19
CA LYS A 362 -28.09 -13.82 17.52
C LYS A 362 -29.17 -13.60 16.44
N PHE A 363 -28.99 -12.64 15.57
CA PHE A 363 -29.99 -12.32 14.53
C PHE A 363 -29.84 -13.15 13.24
N TYR A 364 -28.65 -13.68 12.94
CA TYR A 364 -28.43 -14.42 11.70
C TYR A 364 -28.74 -15.92 11.80
N LYS A 365 -28.58 -16.57 12.97
CA LYS A 365 -28.91 -18.00 13.16
C LYS A 365 -30.42 -18.31 13.06
N LYS A 366 -31.28 -17.31 13.15
CA LYS A 366 -32.76 -17.52 13.06
C LYS A 366 -33.30 -17.46 11.62
N LYS A 367 -32.48 -17.09 10.63
CA LYS A 367 -32.92 -17.03 9.22
C LYS A 367 -32.50 -18.23 8.36
N THR A 368 -31.53 -19.04 8.82
CA THR A 368 -31.03 -20.19 8.06
C THR A 368 -31.85 -21.49 8.28
N GLU A 369 -32.73 -21.56 9.28
CA GLU A 369 -33.60 -22.74 9.47
C GLU A 369 -34.96 -22.66 8.76
N ALA A 370 -35.24 -21.58 8.03
CA ALA A 370 -36.55 -21.36 7.42
C ALA A 370 -36.57 -21.22 5.89
N ASN A 371 -35.57 -21.65 5.14
CA ASN A 371 -35.69 -21.72 3.66
C ASN A 371 -34.66 -22.65 3.04
N THR A 372 -34.87 -23.92 3.11
CA THR A 372 -34.33 -24.91 2.17
C THR A 372 -35.29 -25.01 0.97
N ASN A 373 -35.18 -24.04 0.07
CA ASN A 373 -35.53 -24.20 -1.37
C ASN A 373 -35.31 -22.89 -2.10
N SER A 374 -34.45 -22.92 -3.06
CA SER A 374 -34.06 -21.91 -4.05
C SER A 374 -32.70 -21.24 -3.80
N ASN A 375 -31.69 -21.85 -4.38
CA ASN A 375 -30.36 -21.27 -4.58
C ASN A 375 -30.27 -20.75 -6.02
N PRO A 376 -30.06 -19.44 -6.29
CA PRO A 376 -29.68 -19.03 -7.62
C PRO A 376 -28.43 -18.13 -7.68
N PHE A 377 -27.36 -18.37 -6.92
CA PHE A 377 -26.07 -17.71 -7.22
C PHE A 377 -24.87 -18.55 -6.74
N THR A 378 -24.57 -19.61 -7.49
CA THR A 378 -23.24 -20.23 -7.48
C THR A 378 -22.39 -19.58 -8.55
N PHE A 379 -21.57 -18.60 -8.18
CA PHE A 379 -20.50 -18.11 -9.03
C PHE A 379 -19.30 -19.07 -8.94
N LYS A 380 -19.18 -19.98 -9.90
CA LYS A 380 -17.92 -20.66 -10.17
C LYS A 380 -17.03 -19.71 -10.94
N ILE A 381 -16.10 -19.04 -10.26
CA ILE A 381 -15.04 -18.26 -10.91
C ILE A 381 -13.97 -19.27 -11.35
N LYS A 382 -13.92 -19.58 -12.64
CA LYS A 382 -12.73 -20.18 -13.24
C LYS A 382 -11.68 -19.08 -13.39
N PRO A 383 -10.42 -19.30 -13.02
CA PRO A 383 -9.35 -18.33 -13.29
C PRO A 383 -9.07 -18.34 -14.80
N GLU A 384 -9.51 -17.34 -15.51
CA GLU A 384 -9.01 -17.04 -16.85
C GLU A 384 -7.62 -16.42 -16.73
N LYS A 385 -6.63 -17.11 -17.25
CA LYS A 385 -5.29 -16.58 -17.48
C LYS A 385 -5.39 -15.48 -18.54
N ARG A 386 -5.40 -14.23 -18.12
CA ARG A 386 -5.32 -13.09 -19.05
C ARG A 386 -3.87 -12.86 -19.42
N LYS A 387 -3.63 -12.81 -20.75
CA LYS A 387 -2.35 -12.43 -21.32
C LYS A 387 -2.13 -10.91 -21.14
N VAL A 388 -0.88 -10.54 -21.03
CA VAL A 388 -0.38 -9.16 -20.79
C VAL A 388 -0.76 -8.16 -21.92
N GLU A 389 -1.42 -8.60 -22.97
CA GLU A 389 -1.74 -7.81 -24.17
C GLU A 389 -2.95 -6.86 -24.01
N ASP A 390 -3.69 -6.93 -22.89
CA ASP A 390 -4.89 -6.08 -22.67
C ASP A 390 -4.58 -4.76 -21.94
N TRP A 391 -3.31 -4.41 -21.79
CA TRP A 391 -2.87 -3.17 -21.15
C TRP A 391 -2.53 -2.10 -22.21
N LYS A 392 -3.54 -1.61 -22.91
CA LYS A 392 -3.46 -0.34 -23.62
C LYS A 392 -4.20 0.71 -22.85
N ILE A 393 -3.46 1.57 -22.19
CA ILE A 393 -3.79 2.98 -21.94
C ILE A 393 -2.56 3.78 -22.33
#